data_0d1bdf9315772d0b0cc1f1565b50e9bd
#
_entry.id   0d1bdf9315772d0b0cc1f1565b50e9bd
#
_cell.length_a   1.000
_cell.length_b   1.000
_cell.length_c   1.000
_cell.angle_alpha   90.00
_cell.angle_beta   90.00
_cell.angle_gamma   90.00
#
_symmetry.space_group_name_H-M   'P 1'
#
loop_
_entity.id
_entity.type
_entity.pdbx_description
1 polymer ?
#
loop_
_entity_poly.entity_id
_entity_poly.type
_entity_poly.pdbx_seq_one_letter_code
_entity_poly.pdbx_strand_id
1 'polypeptide(L)'
;MYRHIINEWYCRDTSKKIRAVMKSKGEAGEHLCPNPPYGYMKDPDNKKRWLVDETAAGVVKRIFALCLDGYGPSQIARILKEDKVLTPTVHFLQTGRATRNTPPDNLYSWTGDTIADILERPEYQGHTVNFKTYKQSYKSKKTCYNPIEKQLVFENTHEAIIDVDTWERVQELRKNKRRPTRTGKTNLFSGIVRCADCGEKLYYCTSKNFEARQDHFVCSTSRLKGKEVCPTHFIRAVVLEQGILAHMRLVIACASTHEERFRAAMGAKQKAEAKKELAAKRRQLTQAEQRIEELDRLFKRIYEDNANGKLSDSRFQMLSDDYEREQEELRGKLLQLNEEIIEQEEQAENIDRFIGKVRKYLDLNELTPAVLNDMVKAVYVHAPDKSSGHREQQIDISYDLVGILPASLLADLQNGETA
;
A
#
# COMPACT_ATOMS: atom_id res chain seq x y z
N MET A 1 24.96 8.66 50.22
CA MET A 1 25.55 8.08 48.96
C MET A 1 25.00 6.68 48.66
N TYR A 2 25.00 5.70 49.56
CA TYR A 2 24.50 4.33 49.33
C TYR A 2 23.03 4.24 48.84
N ARG A 3 22.10 5.02 49.41
CA ARG A 3 20.68 5.02 49.01
C ARG A 3 20.45 5.38 47.51
N HIS A 4 21.23 6.30 46.96
CA HIS A 4 21.12 6.65 45.55
C HIS A 4 21.57 5.54 44.60
N ILE A 5 22.65 4.84 44.97
CA ILE A 5 23.18 3.72 44.19
C ILE A 5 22.19 2.56 44.17
N ILE A 6 21.62 2.22 45.35
CA ILE A 6 20.61 1.15 45.47
C ILE A 6 19.34 1.50 44.65
N ASN A 7 18.83 2.74 44.75
CA ASN A 7 17.67 3.18 43.99
C ASN A 7 17.94 3.17 42.46
N GLU A 8 19.14 3.57 42.05
CA GLU A 8 19.51 3.54 40.64
C GLU A 8 19.62 2.11 40.11
N TRP A 9 20.23 1.21 40.90
CA TRP A 9 20.32 -0.20 40.58
C TRP A 9 18.93 -0.84 40.46
N TYR A 10 18.05 -0.58 41.44
CA TYR A 10 16.66 -1.07 41.44
C TYR A 10 15.88 -0.59 40.20
N CYS A 11 15.93 0.70 39.87
CA CYS A 11 15.28 1.23 38.68
C CYS A 11 15.83 0.60 37.40
N ARG A 12 17.12 0.37 37.31
CA ARG A 12 17.76 -0.29 36.15
C ARG A 12 17.33 -1.74 36.02
N ASP A 13 17.31 -2.48 37.12
CA ASP A 13 16.92 -3.90 37.14
C ASP A 13 15.43 -4.06 36.79
N THR A 14 14.57 -3.26 37.42
CA THR A 14 13.12 -3.22 37.08
C THR A 14 12.89 -2.90 35.61
N SER A 15 13.61 -1.92 35.06
CA SER A 15 13.51 -1.57 33.64
C SER A 15 13.93 -2.72 32.71
N LYS A 16 14.99 -3.48 33.09
CA LYS A 16 15.41 -4.66 32.31
C LYS A 16 14.34 -5.74 32.33
N LYS A 17 13.75 -6.04 33.51
CA LYS A 17 12.67 -7.02 33.65
C LYS A 17 11.43 -6.65 32.84
N ILE A 18 10.99 -5.38 32.92
CA ILE A 18 9.86 -4.89 32.12
C ILE A 18 10.14 -5.05 30.63
N ARG A 19 11.33 -4.67 30.15
CA ARG A 19 11.70 -4.81 28.73
C ARG A 19 11.73 -6.27 28.28
N ALA A 20 12.23 -7.20 29.11
CA ALA A 20 12.23 -8.62 28.80
C ALA A 20 10.80 -9.17 28.64
N VAL A 21 9.90 -8.83 29.57
CA VAL A 21 8.49 -9.21 29.49
C VAL A 21 7.81 -8.60 28.26
N MET A 22 8.04 -7.31 27.98
CA MET A 22 7.49 -6.65 26.80
C MET A 22 8.02 -7.27 25.50
N LYS A 23 9.31 -7.65 25.48
CA LYS A 23 9.91 -8.33 24.33
C LYS A 23 9.24 -9.69 24.09
N SER A 24 9.17 -10.53 25.12
CA SER A 24 8.52 -11.85 25.03
C SER A 24 7.06 -11.75 24.57
N LYS A 25 6.27 -10.84 25.15
CA LYS A 25 4.87 -10.63 24.73
C LYS A 25 4.76 -10.14 23.29
N GLY A 26 5.63 -9.20 22.90
CA GLY A 26 5.60 -8.65 21.55
C GLY A 26 6.01 -9.64 20.48
N GLU A 27 6.97 -10.52 20.78
CA GLU A 27 7.39 -11.64 19.91
C GLU A 27 6.32 -12.74 19.84
N ALA A 28 5.49 -12.89 20.88
CA ALA A 28 4.33 -13.79 20.87
C ALA A 28 3.07 -13.21 20.17
N GLY A 29 3.16 -12.02 19.56
CA GLY A 29 2.02 -11.40 18.86
C GLY A 29 0.98 -10.73 19.76
N GLU A 30 1.21 -10.66 21.08
CA GLU A 30 0.30 -9.93 21.97
C GLU A 30 0.39 -8.40 21.72
N HIS A 31 -0.74 -7.71 21.81
CA HIS A 31 -0.76 -6.24 21.72
C HIS A 31 0.06 -5.61 22.86
N LEU A 32 1.15 -4.93 22.50
CA LEU A 32 1.97 -4.22 23.49
C LEU A 32 1.34 -2.90 23.93
N CYS A 33 0.47 -2.32 23.10
CA CYS A 33 -0.28 -1.13 23.47
C CYS A 33 -1.44 -1.53 24.40
N PRO A 34 -1.53 -0.99 25.60
CA PRO A 34 -2.59 -1.36 26.55
C PRO A 34 -3.98 -0.89 26.11
N ASN A 35 -4.04 0.09 25.20
CA ASN A 35 -5.31 0.64 24.72
C ASN A 35 -5.40 0.50 23.21
N PRO A 36 -6.53 -0.04 22.66
CA PRO A 36 -6.76 -0.12 21.24
C PRO A 36 -6.87 1.29 20.62
N PRO A 37 -6.58 1.45 19.31
CA PRO A 37 -6.80 2.71 18.62
C PRO A 37 -8.29 3.09 18.56
N TYR A 38 -8.59 4.34 18.19
CA TYR A 38 -9.96 4.79 17.94
C TYR A 38 -10.60 3.93 16.83
N GLY A 39 -11.83 3.50 17.01
CA GLY A 39 -12.48 2.49 16.14
C GLY A 39 -12.50 1.09 16.72
N TYR A 40 -11.67 0.84 17.77
CA TYR A 40 -11.65 -0.43 18.47
C TYR A 40 -11.86 -0.26 19.98
N MET A 41 -12.45 -1.27 20.58
CA MET A 41 -12.61 -1.43 22.03
C MET A 41 -12.02 -2.75 22.50
N LYS A 42 -11.76 -2.87 23.80
CA LYS A 42 -11.36 -4.16 24.39
C LYS A 42 -12.57 -5.04 24.55
N ASP A 43 -12.38 -6.31 24.28
CA ASP A 43 -13.35 -7.32 24.63
C ASP A 43 -13.54 -7.36 26.17
N PRO A 44 -14.79 -7.24 26.67
CA PRO A 44 -15.07 -7.33 28.11
C PRO A 44 -14.59 -8.63 28.75
N ASP A 45 -14.70 -9.75 28.02
CA ASP A 45 -14.38 -11.09 28.50
C ASP A 45 -12.89 -11.39 28.33
N ASN A 46 -12.27 -10.90 27.28
CA ASN A 46 -10.85 -11.09 27.01
C ASN A 46 -10.14 -9.77 26.65
N LYS A 47 -9.57 -9.11 27.65
CA LYS A 47 -8.89 -7.81 27.49
C LYS A 47 -7.70 -7.80 26.51
N LYS A 48 -7.25 -8.99 26.07
CA LYS A 48 -6.19 -9.13 25.05
C LYS A 48 -6.76 -9.04 23.62
N ARG A 49 -8.07 -9.21 23.42
CA ARG A 49 -8.76 -9.14 22.14
C ARG A 49 -9.34 -7.74 21.91
N TRP A 50 -9.29 -7.29 20.66
CA TRP A 50 -9.94 -6.07 20.22
C TRP A 50 -11.22 -6.39 19.45
N LEU A 51 -12.27 -5.65 19.73
CA LEU A 51 -13.55 -5.68 19.03
C LEU A 51 -13.75 -4.35 18.31
N VAL A 52 -14.51 -4.36 17.23
CA VAL A 52 -14.87 -3.15 16.50
C VAL A 52 -15.88 -2.35 17.33
N ASP A 53 -15.62 -1.05 17.51
CA ASP A 53 -16.57 -0.07 18.02
C ASP A 53 -17.29 0.55 16.81
N GLU A 54 -18.50 0.09 16.51
CA GLU A 54 -19.23 0.44 15.29
C GLU A 54 -19.38 1.96 15.11
N THR A 55 -19.61 2.69 16.17
CA THR A 55 -19.77 4.15 16.13
C THR A 55 -18.46 4.83 15.72
N ALA A 56 -17.37 4.47 16.37
CA ALA A 56 -16.05 5.02 16.08
C ALA A 56 -15.49 4.48 14.74
N ALA A 57 -15.76 3.22 14.41
CA ALA A 57 -15.38 2.62 13.14
C ALA A 57 -16.05 3.31 11.94
N GLY A 58 -17.32 3.71 12.07
CA GLY A 58 -18.01 4.52 11.06
C GLY A 58 -17.30 5.85 10.78
N VAL A 59 -16.77 6.50 11.82
CA VAL A 59 -15.96 7.72 11.65
C VAL A 59 -14.63 7.43 10.98
N VAL A 60 -13.96 6.32 11.34
CA VAL A 60 -12.70 5.90 10.69
C VAL A 60 -12.92 5.64 9.20
N LYS A 61 -13.93 4.86 8.84
CA LYS A 61 -14.31 4.59 7.43
C LYS A 61 -14.56 5.90 6.67
N ARG A 62 -15.26 6.84 7.28
CA ARG A 62 -15.51 8.17 6.71
C ARG A 62 -14.23 8.98 6.50
N ILE A 63 -13.28 8.93 7.42
CA ILE A 63 -11.96 9.60 7.29
C ILE A 63 -11.22 9.06 6.07
N PHE A 64 -11.19 7.74 5.89
CA PHE A 64 -10.55 7.11 4.73
C PHE A 64 -11.28 7.47 3.43
N ALA A 65 -12.61 7.46 3.40
CA ALA A 65 -13.41 7.88 2.25
C ALA A 65 -13.11 9.35 1.84
N LEU A 66 -13.11 10.27 2.80
CA LEU A 66 -12.77 11.68 2.55
C LEU A 66 -11.32 11.84 2.01
N CYS A 67 -10.39 10.99 2.46
CA CYS A 67 -9.03 10.99 1.92
C CYS A 67 -9.00 10.52 0.46
N LEU A 68 -9.76 9.50 0.09
CA LEU A 68 -9.96 9.06 -1.30
C LEU A 68 -10.61 10.15 -2.15
N ASP A 69 -11.54 10.92 -1.59
CA ASP A 69 -12.14 12.11 -2.22
C ASP A 69 -11.14 13.26 -2.40
N GLY A 70 -9.89 13.08 -1.95
CA GLY A 70 -8.80 14.03 -2.16
C GLY A 70 -8.65 15.09 -1.10
N TYR A 71 -9.40 15.02 0.01
CA TYR A 71 -9.23 15.93 1.14
C TYR A 71 -7.95 15.60 1.92
N GLY A 72 -7.20 16.65 2.26
CA GLY A 72 -6.04 16.52 3.14
C GLY A 72 -6.43 16.44 4.63
N PRO A 73 -5.54 15.97 5.53
CA PRO A 73 -5.85 15.76 6.94
C PRO A 73 -6.48 16.98 7.64
N SER A 74 -5.98 18.19 7.38
CA SER A 74 -6.53 19.42 7.96
C SER A 74 -7.92 19.78 7.42
N GLN A 75 -8.21 19.43 6.17
CA GLN A 75 -9.54 19.63 5.58
C GLN A 75 -10.54 18.65 6.16
N ILE A 76 -10.15 17.36 6.29
CA ILE A 76 -10.96 16.33 6.93
C ILE A 76 -11.28 16.72 8.38
N ALA A 77 -10.28 17.18 9.14
CA ALA A 77 -10.48 17.67 10.50
C ALA A 77 -11.52 18.80 10.56
N ARG A 78 -11.49 19.73 9.59
CA ARG A 78 -12.47 20.82 9.51
C ARG A 78 -13.87 20.29 9.22
N ILE A 79 -14.03 19.38 8.25
CA ILE A 79 -15.31 18.76 7.90
C ILE A 79 -15.92 18.05 9.11
N LEU A 80 -15.12 17.22 9.82
CA LEU A 80 -15.61 16.53 11.02
C LEU A 80 -15.99 17.49 12.15
N LYS A 81 -15.29 18.63 12.27
CA LYS A 81 -15.64 19.68 13.23
C LYS A 81 -16.95 20.38 12.88
N GLU A 82 -17.16 20.73 11.60
CA GLU A 82 -18.38 21.34 11.09
C GLU A 82 -19.59 20.42 11.28
N ASP A 83 -19.40 19.12 11.07
CA ASP A 83 -20.44 18.08 11.24
C ASP A 83 -20.62 17.66 12.71
N LYS A 84 -19.94 18.32 13.66
CA LYS A 84 -20.04 18.05 15.10
C LYS A 84 -19.76 16.59 15.46
N VAL A 85 -18.77 15.97 14.81
CA VAL A 85 -18.30 14.63 15.16
C VAL A 85 -17.40 14.72 16.38
N LEU A 86 -17.67 13.90 17.41
CA LEU A 86 -16.88 13.88 18.64
C LEU A 86 -15.44 13.46 18.38
N THR A 87 -14.49 14.14 19.05
CA THR A 87 -13.09 13.73 18.99
C THR A 87 -12.85 12.39 19.68
N PRO A 88 -11.79 11.63 19.33
CA PRO A 88 -11.47 10.35 19.97
C PRO A 88 -11.40 10.44 21.50
N THR A 89 -10.82 11.51 22.06
CA THR A 89 -10.72 11.70 23.51
C THR A 89 -12.10 11.81 24.16
N VAL A 90 -13.01 12.57 23.55
CA VAL A 90 -14.38 12.75 24.07
C VAL A 90 -15.17 11.47 23.95
N HIS A 91 -15.07 10.76 22.82
CA HIS A 91 -15.70 9.46 22.63
C HIS A 91 -15.25 8.44 23.69
N PHE A 92 -13.94 8.38 23.99
CA PHE A 92 -13.42 7.50 25.03
C PHE A 92 -14.00 7.82 26.41
N LEU A 93 -14.13 9.09 26.74
CA LEU A 93 -14.71 9.51 28.03
C LEU A 93 -16.20 9.13 28.12
N GLN A 94 -16.96 9.30 27.03
CA GLN A 94 -18.38 8.93 26.99
C GLN A 94 -18.60 7.41 27.09
N THR A 95 -17.69 6.63 26.54
CA THR A 95 -17.72 5.15 26.62
C THR A 95 -17.09 4.60 27.90
N GLY A 96 -16.72 5.45 28.86
CA GLY A 96 -16.13 5.06 30.15
C GLY A 96 -14.67 4.57 30.04
N ARG A 97 -14.02 4.76 28.90
CA ARG A 97 -12.61 4.40 28.72
C ARG A 97 -11.69 5.45 29.34
N ALA A 98 -10.81 5.01 30.23
CA ALA A 98 -9.81 5.89 30.81
C ALA A 98 -8.84 6.44 29.75
N THR A 99 -8.68 7.75 29.72
CA THR A 99 -7.71 8.47 28.87
C THR A 99 -6.84 9.37 29.74
N ARG A 100 -5.58 9.55 29.30
CA ARG A 100 -4.66 10.53 29.95
C ARG A 100 -4.82 11.93 29.36
N ASN A 101 -5.50 12.05 28.23
CA ASN A 101 -5.67 13.32 27.55
C ASN A 101 -6.83 14.09 28.20
N THR A 102 -6.62 15.37 28.44
CA THR A 102 -7.69 16.29 28.84
C THR A 102 -8.63 16.52 27.66
N PRO A 103 -9.96 16.46 27.86
CA PRO A 103 -10.88 16.78 26.79
C PRO A 103 -10.69 18.24 26.35
N PRO A 104 -10.76 18.51 25.04
CA PRO A 104 -10.70 19.89 24.56
C PRO A 104 -11.97 20.66 24.95
N ASP A 105 -11.86 21.99 25.11
CA ASP A 105 -13.00 22.85 25.39
C ASP A 105 -14.10 22.71 24.33
N ASN A 106 -13.70 22.57 23.06
CA ASN A 106 -14.61 22.24 21.99
C ASN A 106 -14.54 20.73 21.71
N LEU A 107 -15.63 20.02 22.03
CA LEU A 107 -15.76 18.57 21.89
C LEU A 107 -15.51 18.02 20.48
N TYR A 108 -15.60 18.89 19.48
CA TYR A 108 -15.47 18.58 18.04
C TYR A 108 -14.14 19.08 17.45
N SER A 109 -13.17 19.43 18.29
CA SER A 109 -11.91 20.04 17.87
C SER A 109 -10.93 19.01 17.31
N TRP A 110 -11.25 18.45 16.16
CA TRP A 110 -10.34 17.58 15.41
C TRP A 110 -9.12 18.34 14.93
N THR A 111 -7.96 17.70 14.96
CA THR A 111 -6.69 18.23 14.42
C THR A 111 -6.23 17.44 13.22
N GLY A 112 -5.51 18.10 12.31
CA GLY A 112 -4.92 17.43 11.15
C GLY A 112 -3.96 16.30 11.54
N ASP A 113 -3.23 16.47 12.66
CA ASP A 113 -2.30 15.45 13.15
C ASP A 113 -3.03 14.18 13.61
N THR A 114 -4.16 14.33 14.31
CA THR A 114 -5.00 13.17 14.70
C THR A 114 -5.52 12.42 13.49
N ILE A 115 -5.95 13.13 12.43
CA ILE A 115 -6.39 12.52 11.18
C ILE A 115 -5.22 11.83 10.48
N ALA A 116 -4.05 12.48 10.42
CA ALA A 116 -2.85 11.88 9.83
C ALA A 116 -2.44 10.59 10.52
N ASP A 117 -2.47 10.59 11.87
CA ASP A 117 -2.18 9.39 12.67
C ASP A 117 -3.19 8.25 12.39
N ILE A 118 -4.48 8.57 12.24
CA ILE A 118 -5.50 7.58 11.90
C ILE A 118 -5.21 6.98 10.53
N LEU A 119 -4.96 7.80 9.51
CA LEU A 119 -4.70 7.36 8.15
C LEU A 119 -3.40 6.54 7.99
N GLU A 120 -2.46 6.62 8.92
CA GLU A 120 -1.17 5.91 8.88
C GLU A 120 -1.17 4.56 9.59
N ARG A 121 -2.23 4.23 10.34
CA ARG A 121 -2.23 3.06 11.21
C ARG A 121 -2.58 1.77 10.49
N PRO A 122 -1.65 0.81 10.34
CA PRO A 122 -1.92 -0.48 9.75
C PRO A 122 -2.83 -1.36 10.62
N GLU A 123 -3.05 -1.00 11.88
CA GLU A 123 -3.99 -1.69 12.76
C GLU A 123 -5.42 -1.67 12.22
N TYR A 124 -5.78 -0.71 11.36
CA TYR A 124 -7.11 -0.69 10.75
C TYR A 124 -7.33 -1.77 9.69
N GLN A 125 -6.25 -2.40 9.20
CA GLN A 125 -6.31 -3.60 8.34
C GLN A 125 -6.42 -4.91 9.14
N GLY A 126 -6.58 -4.84 10.46
CA GLY A 126 -6.63 -6.03 11.31
C GLY A 126 -5.25 -6.54 11.76
N HIS A 127 -4.19 -5.77 11.53
CA HIS A 127 -2.82 -6.17 11.86
C HIS A 127 -2.38 -5.64 13.23
N THR A 128 -1.58 -6.41 13.96
CA THR A 128 -0.87 -5.94 15.14
C THR A 128 0.56 -5.59 14.79
N VAL A 129 0.97 -4.35 15.04
CA VAL A 129 2.35 -3.92 14.81
C VAL A 129 3.02 -3.60 16.12
N ASN A 130 3.99 -4.42 16.48
CA ASN A 130 4.77 -4.30 17.71
C ASN A 130 6.13 -3.64 17.45
N PHE A 131 6.73 -3.11 18.49
CA PHE A 131 8.06 -2.48 18.47
C PHE A 131 8.21 -1.28 17.53
N LYS A 132 7.14 -0.54 17.25
CA LYS A 132 7.20 0.72 16.48
C LYS A 132 8.18 1.72 17.08
N THR A 133 8.25 1.77 18.41
CA THR A 133 9.08 2.74 19.14
C THR A 133 9.89 2.08 20.24
N TYR A 134 10.99 2.74 20.60
CA TYR A 134 11.82 2.32 21.74
C TYR A 134 12.36 3.53 22.51
N LYS A 135 12.82 3.31 23.72
CA LYS A 135 13.60 4.26 24.50
C LYS A 135 15.02 3.74 24.71
N GLN A 136 16.03 4.56 24.46
CA GLN A 136 17.42 4.16 24.61
C GLN A 136 17.77 3.75 26.04
N SER A 137 17.24 4.46 27.02
CA SER A 137 17.50 4.23 28.44
C SER A 137 16.25 4.45 29.29
N TYR A 138 16.18 3.86 30.46
CA TYR A 138 15.12 4.17 31.43
C TYR A 138 15.16 5.64 31.92
N LYS A 139 16.31 6.29 31.82
CA LYS A 139 16.48 7.72 32.13
C LYS A 139 16.04 8.63 30.99
N SER A 140 15.97 8.12 29.74
CA SER A 140 15.59 8.91 28.58
C SER A 140 14.09 9.09 28.48
N LYS A 141 13.64 10.35 28.40
CA LYS A 141 12.25 10.69 28.09
C LYS A 141 11.96 10.62 26.61
N LYS A 142 13.00 10.71 25.74
CA LYS A 142 12.87 10.73 24.29
C LYS A 142 12.49 9.36 23.78
N THR A 143 11.41 9.31 23.01
CA THR A 143 10.96 8.14 22.24
C THR A 143 11.65 8.16 20.87
N CYS A 144 12.23 7.05 20.46
CA CYS A 144 12.83 6.86 19.14
C CYS A 144 11.97 5.87 18.36
N TYR A 145 11.92 6.03 17.03
CA TYR A 145 11.23 5.10 16.15
C TYR A 145 12.17 3.99 15.70
N ASN A 146 11.68 2.78 15.65
CA ASN A 146 12.39 1.68 15.04
C ASN A 146 12.24 1.73 13.52
N PRO A 147 13.30 1.39 12.75
CA PRO A 147 13.16 1.10 11.34
C PRO A 147 12.10 0.01 11.09
N ILE A 148 11.51 -0.02 9.90
CA ILE A 148 10.42 -0.95 9.55
C ILE A 148 10.88 -2.40 9.73
N GLU A 149 12.14 -2.71 9.39
CA GLU A 149 12.72 -4.07 9.48
C GLU A 149 12.82 -4.60 10.93
N LYS A 150 12.74 -3.70 11.92
CA LYS A 150 12.75 -4.06 13.36
C LYS A 150 11.37 -4.09 14.00
N GLN A 151 10.34 -3.73 13.23
CA GLN A 151 8.97 -3.83 13.67
C GLN A 151 8.44 -5.23 13.37
N LEU A 152 7.67 -5.81 14.27
CA LEU A 152 7.04 -7.10 14.04
C LEU A 152 5.56 -6.85 13.69
N VAL A 153 5.17 -7.34 12.52
CA VAL A 153 3.78 -7.28 12.02
C VAL A 153 3.17 -8.68 12.15
N PHE A 154 2.02 -8.75 12.81
CA PHE A 154 1.21 -9.95 12.91
C PHE A 154 -0.10 -9.68 12.19
N GLU A 155 -0.35 -10.42 11.14
CA GLU A 155 -1.51 -10.22 10.27
C GLU A 155 -2.78 -10.85 10.85
N ASN A 156 -3.93 -10.25 10.53
CA ASN A 156 -5.26 -10.78 10.84
C ASN A 156 -5.48 -11.16 12.31
N THR A 157 -4.95 -10.35 13.24
CA THR A 157 -5.09 -10.57 14.69
C THR A 157 -6.44 -10.10 15.25
N HIS A 158 -7.14 -9.23 14.51
CA HIS A 158 -8.46 -8.70 14.85
C HIS A 158 -9.22 -8.31 13.59
N GLU A 159 -10.50 -8.01 13.70
CA GLU A 159 -11.34 -7.64 12.57
C GLU A 159 -10.87 -6.32 11.94
N ALA A 160 -10.74 -6.29 10.61
CA ALA A 160 -10.35 -5.12 9.86
C ALA A 160 -11.51 -4.11 9.74
N ILE A 161 -11.25 -2.83 10.00
CA ILE A 161 -12.20 -1.73 9.75
C ILE A 161 -12.09 -1.25 8.30
N ILE A 162 -10.87 -1.27 7.75
CA ILE A 162 -10.54 -0.81 6.41
C ILE A 162 -9.95 -1.99 5.63
N ASP A 163 -10.43 -2.20 4.43
CA ASP A 163 -9.86 -3.21 3.52
C ASP A 163 -8.46 -2.81 3.03
N VAL A 164 -7.71 -3.82 2.62
CA VAL A 164 -6.29 -3.66 2.22
C VAL A 164 -6.17 -2.67 1.06
N ASP A 165 -7.04 -2.77 0.04
CA ASP A 165 -7.00 -1.93 -1.15
C ASP A 165 -7.21 -0.45 -0.82
N THR A 166 -8.22 -0.16 0.00
CA THR A 166 -8.51 1.20 0.48
C THR A 166 -7.34 1.77 1.27
N TRP A 167 -6.73 0.96 2.16
CA TRP A 167 -5.61 1.41 2.98
C TRP A 167 -4.38 1.72 2.12
N GLU A 168 -3.97 0.78 1.25
CA GLU A 168 -2.82 0.96 0.37
C GLU A 168 -3.00 2.16 -0.54
N ARG A 169 -4.19 2.32 -1.12
CA ARG A 169 -4.51 3.46 -1.97
C ARG A 169 -4.39 4.79 -1.24
N VAL A 170 -4.87 4.86 0.00
CA VAL A 170 -4.71 6.04 0.86
C VAL A 170 -3.22 6.31 1.13
N GLN A 171 -2.40 5.27 1.40
CA GLN A 171 -0.94 5.47 1.58
C GLN A 171 -0.28 6.02 0.31
N GLU A 172 -0.63 5.53 -0.88
CA GLU A 172 -0.12 6.06 -2.15
C GLU A 172 -0.51 7.52 -2.36
N LEU A 173 -1.77 7.88 -2.13
CA LEU A 173 -2.24 9.26 -2.25
C LEU A 173 -1.49 10.19 -1.29
N ARG A 174 -1.19 9.73 -0.09
CA ARG A 174 -0.49 10.51 0.94
C ARG A 174 1.00 10.69 0.66
N LYS A 175 1.65 9.78 -0.08
CA LYS A 175 3.02 10.00 -0.61
C LYS A 175 3.08 11.23 -1.51
N ASN A 176 1.98 11.57 -2.18
CA ASN A 176 1.86 12.70 -3.07
C ASN A 176 1.40 13.96 -2.32
N LYS A 177 2.32 14.67 -1.66
CA LYS A 177 1.99 15.94 -0.98
C LYS A 177 1.41 16.95 -1.97
N ARG A 178 0.11 17.22 -1.87
CA ARG A 178 -0.57 18.28 -2.62
C ARG A 178 -0.31 19.60 -1.89
N ARG A 179 0.44 20.51 -2.53
CA ARG A 179 0.57 21.88 -2.02
C ARG A 179 -0.64 22.68 -2.51
N PRO A 180 -1.34 23.42 -1.64
CA PRO A 180 -2.40 24.32 -2.10
C PRO A 180 -1.77 25.36 -3.05
N THR A 181 -2.47 25.63 -4.16
CA THR A 181 -2.04 26.71 -5.07
C THR A 181 -2.21 28.04 -4.37
N ARG A 182 -1.38 29.03 -4.71
CA ARG A 182 -1.50 30.41 -4.18
C ARG A 182 -2.88 31.03 -4.47
N THR A 183 -3.58 30.53 -5.46
CA THR A 183 -4.93 30.99 -5.86
C THR A 183 -6.07 30.29 -5.13
N GLY A 184 -5.78 29.23 -4.36
CA GLY A 184 -6.80 28.36 -3.78
C GLY A 184 -7.46 27.39 -4.76
N LYS A 185 -7.23 27.55 -6.08
CA LYS A 185 -7.75 26.60 -7.09
C LYS A 185 -7.05 25.26 -6.94
N THR A 186 -7.81 24.19 -6.91
CA THR A 186 -7.35 22.80 -6.94
C THR A 186 -7.70 22.16 -8.27
N ASN A 187 -6.94 21.15 -8.70
CA ASN A 187 -7.25 20.37 -9.88
C ASN A 187 -7.26 18.88 -9.53
N LEU A 188 -8.20 18.15 -10.14
CA LEU A 188 -8.43 16.72 -9.91
C LEU A 188 -7.18 15.87 -10.17
N PHE A 189 -6.38 16.25 -11.17
CA PHE A 189 -5.22 15.48 -11.64
C PHE A 189 -3.91 15.88 -10.94
N SER A 190 -3.94 16.80 -9.98
CA SER A 190 -2.73 17.23 -9.26
C SER A 190 -2.09 16.06 -8.52
N GLY A 191 -0.86 15.75 -8.89
CA GLY A 191 -0.06 14.67 -8.28
C GLY A 191 -0.11 13.34 -9.01
N ILE A 192 -1.07 13.09 -9.93
CA ILE A 192 -1.16 11.86 -10.72
C ILE A 192 -0.64 12.04 -12.15
N VAL A 193 -0.51 13.28 -12.65
CA VAL A 193 0.00 13.56 -14.00
C VAL A 193 1.52 13.58 -14.00
N ARG A 194 2.11 12.78 -14.89
CA ARG A 194 3.56 12.60 -15.03
C ARG A 194 4.00 12.85 -16.47
N CYS A 195 5.26 13.20 -16.62
CA CYS A 195 5.92 13.27 -17.92
C CYS A 195 6.27 11.87 -18.40
N ALA A 196 5.92 11.53 -19.64
CA ALA A 196 6.25 10.23 -20.22
C ALA A 196 7.77 10.05 -20.43
N ASP A 197 8.50 11.14 -20.71
CA ASP A 197 9.93 11.07 -21.02
C ASP A 197 10.79 11.00 -19.75
N CYS A 198 10.53 11.88 -18.74
CA CYS A 198 11.38 11.96 -17.54
C CYS A 198 10.76 11.37 -16.27
N GLY A 199 9.50 10.89 -16.32
CA GLY A 199 8.80 10.29 -15.18
C GLY A 199 8.37 11.28 -14.07
N GLU A 200 8.86 12.51 -14.12
CA GLU A 200 8.58 13.54 -13.11
C GLU A 200 7.16 14.09 -13.23
N LYS A 201 6.68 14.70 -12.14
CA LYS A 201 5.32 15.25 -12.09
C LYS A 201 5.16 16.45 -12.99
N LEU A 202 3.98 16.61 -13.60
CA LEU A 202 3.58 17.86 -14.21
C LEU A 202 2.96 18.77 -13.14
N TYR A 203 3.39 20.04 -13.14
CA TYR A 203 2.85 21.05 -12.24
C TYR A 203 1.60 21.69 -12.82
N TYR A 204 0.54 21.76 -12.02
CA TYR A 204 -0.66 22.53 -12.33
C TYR A 204 -0.34 24.03 -12.24
N CYS A 205 -0.53 24.72 -13.34
CA CYS A 205 -0.30 26.14 -13.49
C CYS A 205 -1.65 26.86 -13.64
N THR A 206 -1.93 27.75 -12.70
CA THR A 206 -3.15 28.55 -12.66
C THR A 206 -2.88 29.94 -12.13
N SER A 207 -3.76 30.88 -12.44
CA SER A 207 -3.77 32.24 -11.92
C SER A 207 -5.19 32.65 -11.53
N LYS A 208 -5.31 33.71 -10.71
CA LYS A 208 -6.62 34.28 -10.34
C LYS A 208 -7.38 34.76 -11.58
N ASN A 209 -6.66 35.28 -12.57
CA ASN A 209 -7.20 35.86 -13.79
C ASN A 209 -7.36 34.84 -14.94
N PHE A 210 -6.99 33.57 -14.70
CA PHE A 210 -7.13 32.54 -15.73
C PHE A 210 -8.57 32.06 -15.81
N GLU A 211 -9.09 32.01 -17.03
CA GLU A 211 -10.27 31.22 -17.34
C GLU A 211 -9.94 29.73 -17.23
N ALA A 212 -10.93 28.87 -16.99
CA ALA A 212 -10.74 27.43 -16.86
C ALA A 212 -9.96 26.81 -18.03
N ARG A 213 -10.16 27.31 -19.27
CA ARG A 213 -9.45 26.86 -20.47
C ARG A 213 -7.96 27.21 -20.51
N GLN A 214 -7.50 28.13 -19.65
CA GLN A 214 -6.09 28.57 -19.59
C GLN A 214 -5.30 27.78 -18.52
N ASP A 215 -5.98 27.15 -17.60
CA ASP A 215 -5.37 26.28 -16.62
C ASP A 215 -4.71 25.07 -17.31
N HIS A 216 -3.48 24.74 -16.94
CA HIS A 216 -2.69 23.76 -17.67
C HIS A 216 -1.66 23.05 -16.78
N PHE A 217 -1.13 21.96 -17.30
CA PHE A 217 -0.04 21.21 -16.70
C PHE A 217 1.24 21.37 -17.52
N VAL A 218 2.39 21.49 -16.84
CA VAL A 218 3.74 21.61 -17.45
C VAL A 218 4.71 20.72 -16.71
N CYS A 219 5.59 20.04 -17.46
CA CYS A 219 6.66 19.20 -16.88
C CYS A 219 7.53 19.99 -15.92
N SER A 220 7.73 19.47 -14.71
CA SER A 220 8.55 20.10 -13.68
C SER A 220 10.01 20.18 -14.09
N THR A 221 10.54 19.14 -14.72
CA THR A 221 11.94 19.10 -15.20
C THR A 221 12.20 20.13 -16.27
N SER A 222 11.33 20.20 -17.29
CA SER A 222 11.44 21.21 -18.36
C SER A 222 11.37 22.62 -17.82
N ARG A 223 10.52 22.85 -16.79
CA ARG A 223 10.36 24.17 -16.17
C ARG A 223 11.52 24.59 -15.28
N LEU A 224 12.09 23.64 -14.51
CA LEU A 224 13.11 23.94 -13.49
C LEU A 224 14.53 23.75 -13.99
N LYS A 225 14.77 22.76 -14.86
CA LYS A 225 16.10 22.37 -15.35
C LYS A 225 16.36 22.73 -16.81
N GLY A 226 15.32 23.16 -17.53
CA GLY A 226 15.42 23.59 -18.94
C GLY A 226 14.93 22.53 -19.94
N LYS A 227 14.68 23.01 -21.18
CA LYS A 227 14.14 22.20 -22.28
C LYS A 227 15.17 21.21 -22.85
N GLU A 228 16.44 21.42 -22.56
CA GLU A 228 17.53 20.54 -22.98
C GLU A 228 17.52 19.22 -22.20
N VAL A 229 17.07 19.27 -20.93
CA VAL A 229 16.98 18.07 -20.07
C VAL A 229 15.72 17.29 -20.35
N CYS A 230 14.60 17.98 -20.63
CA CYS A 230 13.34 17.35 -20.99
C CYS A 230 12.57 18.31 -21.91
N PRO A 231 12.04 17.85 -23.07
CA PRO A 231 11.24 18.68 -23.95
C PRO A 231 9.99 19.20 -23.22
N THR A 232 9.38 20.25 -23.79
CA THR A 232 8.23 20.86 -23.13
C THR A 232 6.98 19.99 -23.25
N HIS A 233 6.58 19.39 -22.17
CA HIS A 233 5.28 18.71 -22.03
C HIS A 233 4.31 19.71 -21.42
N PHE A 234 3.27 19.99 -22.17
CA PHE A 234 2.22 20.95 -21.82
C PHE A 234 0.88 20.41 -22.26
N ILE A 235 -0.10 20.41 -21.35
CA ILE A 235 -1.47 20.05 -21.68
C ILE A 235 -2.47 20.93 -20.90
N ARG A 236 -3.54 21.37 -21.55
CA ARG A 236 -4.61 22.10 -20.88
C ARG A 236 -5.39 21.18 -19.96
N ALA A 237 -5.78 21.68 -18.78
CA ALA A 237 -6.48 20.89 -17.77
C ALA A 237 -7.83 20.36 -18.31
N VAL A 238 -8.56 21.20 -19.03
CA VAL A 238 -9.88 20.82 -19.64
C VAL A 238 -9.70 19.70 -20.68
N VAL A 239 -8.66 19.78 -21.53
CA VAL A 239 -8.41 18.75 -22.56
C VAL A 239 -8.03 17.41 -21.89
N LEU A 240 -7.22 17.47 -20.84
CA LEU A 240 -6.85 16.29 -20.07
C LEU A 240 -8.08 15.64 -19.44
N GLU A 241 -8.95 16.43 -18.84
CA GLU A 241 -10.18 15.97 -18.19
C GLU A 241 -11.13 15.29 -19.18
N GLN A 242 -11.37 15.91 -20.31
CA GLN A 242 -12.23 15.34 -21.36
C GLN A 242 -11.64 14.06 -21.94
N GLY A 243 -10.33 14.03 -22.20
CA GLY A 243 -9.64 12.84 -22.72
C GLY A 243 -9.68 11.66 -21.75
N ILE A 244 -9.42 11.90 -20.47
CA ILE A 244 -9.47 10.87 -19.44
C ILE A 244 -10.90 10.36 -19.25
N LEU A 245 -11.90 11.25 -19.18
CA LEU A 245 -13.30 10.85 -19.05
C LEU A 245 -13.75 9.98 -20.22
N ALA A 246 -13.42 10.36 -21.44
CA ALA A 246 -13.76 9.59 -22.64
C ALA A 246 -13.10 8.21 -22.64
N HIS A 247 -11.80 8.14 -22.29
CA HIS A 247 -11.07 6.89 -22.23
C HIS A 247 -11.58 5.98 -21.10
N MET A 248 -11.88 6.53 -19.91
CA MET A 248 -12.44 5.75 -18.81
C MET A 248 -13.81 5.17 -19.15
N ARG A 249 -14.68 5.95 -19.79
CA ARG A 249 -15.98 5.46 -20.29
C ARG A 249 -15.81 4.30 -21.26
N LEU A 250 -14.85 4.40 -22.16
CA LEU A 250 -14.53 3.34 -23.11
C LEU A 250 -14.06 2.06 -22.38
N VAL A 251 -13.14 2.21 -21.44
CA VAL A 251 -12.64 1.07 -20.65
C VAL A 251 -13.76 0.42 -19.84
N ILE A 252 -14.62 1.23 -19.21
CA ILE A 252 -15.75 0.73 -18.43
C ILE A 252 -16.73 -0.02 -19.34
N ALA A 253 -17.08 0.54 -20.50
CA ALA A 253 -17.96 -0.11 -21.48
C ALA A 253 -17.35 -1.45 -21.95
N CYS A 254 -16.09 -1.46 -22.39
CA CYS A 254 -15.42 -2.68 -22.83
C CYS A 254 -15.33 -3.75 -21.74
N ALA A 255 -14.96 -3.36 -20.52
CA ALA A 255 -14.79 -4.30 -19.42
C ALA A 255 -16.13 -4.82 -18.87
N SER A 256 -17.22 -4.06 -18.97
CA SER A 256 -18.55 -4.47 -18.51
C SER A 256 -19.32 -5.30 -19.54
N THR A 257 -19.25 -4.91 -20.83
CA THR A 257 -19.98 -5.60 -21.90
C THR A 257 -19.30 -6.90 -22.35
N HIS A 258 -17.97 -6.92 -22.33
CA HIS A 258 -17.17 -8.06 -22.79
C HIS A 258 -16.23 -8.60 -21.70
N GLU A 259 -16.76 -8.82 -20.52
CA GLU A 259 -15.97 -9.19 -19.33
C GLU A 259 -15.04 -10.40 -19.56
N GLU A 260 -15.57 -11.47 -20.16
CA GLU A 260 -14.76 -12.66 -20.45
C GLU A 260 -13.69 -12.42 -21.51
N ARG A 261 -14.01 -11.63 -22.54
CA ARG A 261 -13.04 -11.22 -23.56
C ARG A 261 -12.00 -10.27 -22.98
N PHE A 262 -12.42 -9.35 -22.13
CA PHE A 262 -11.49 -8.45 -21.41
C PHE A 262 -10.53 -9.26 -20.53
N ARG A 263 -11.05 -10.19 -19.74
CA ARG A 263 -10.23 -11.15 -18.96
C ARG A 263 -9.30 -11.96 -19.85
N ALA A 264 -9.82 -12.47 -20.96
CA ALA A 264 -9.02 -13.24 -21.90
C ALA A 264 -7.93 -12.39 -22.54
N ALA A 265 -8.22 -11.19 -22.97
CA ALA A 265 -7.27 -10.30 -23.62
C ALA A 265 -6.22 -9.75 -22.65
N MET A 266 -6.59 -9.41 -21.42
CA MET A 266 -5.66 -9.06 -20.36
C MET A 266 -4.83 -10.28 -19.91
N GLY A 267 -5.41 -11.49 -20.02
CA GLY A 267 -4.73 -12.76 -19.75
C GLY A 267 -4.22 -13.51 -20.97
N ALA A 268 -4.56 -13.16 -22.22
CA ALA A 268 -4.33 -14.00 -23.38
C ALA A 268 -2.89 -14.02 -23.91
N LYS A 269 -2.09 -13.00 -23.63
CA LYS A 269 -0.63 -13.15 -23.76
C LYS A 269 -0.02 -14.10 -22.73
N GLN A 270 -0.79 -14.45 -21.68
CA GLN A 270 -0.29 -15.20 -20.53
C GLN A 270 -1.00 -16.53 -20.27
N LYS A 271 -2.27 -16.75 -20.73
CA LYS A 271 -3.10 -17.83 -20.17
C LYS A 271 -2.74 -19.26 -20.56
N ALA A 272 -2.37 -19.53 -21.81
CA ALA A 272 -2.00 -20.91 -22.19
C ALA A 272 -0.54 -21.20 -21.84
N GLU A 273 0.36 -20.27 -22.13
CA GLU A 273 1.79 -20.38 -21.79
C GLU A 273 2.02 -20.17 -20.30
N ALA A 274 1.40 -19.17 -19.68
CA ALA A 274 1.54 -18.88 -18.24
C ALA A 274 0.91 -19.95 -17.35
N LYS A 275 -0.25 -20.53 -17.71
CA LYS A 275 -0.81 -21.65 -16.95
C LYS A 275 0.07 -22.91 -17.06
N LYS A 276 0.66 -23.13 -18.24
CA LYS A 276 1.62 -24.21 -18.46
C LYS A 276 2.94 -23.94 -17.74
N GLU A 277 3.39 -22.69 -17.78
CA GLU A 277 4.59 -22.22 -17.09
C GLU A 277 4.41 -22.24 -15.57
N LEU A 278 3.28 -21.75 -15.04
CA LEU A 278 2.93 -21.83 -13.62
C LEU A 278 2.86 -23.27 -13.14
N ALA A 279 2.24 -24.16 -13.92
CA ALA A 279 2.20 -25.58 -13.60
C ALA A 279 3.61 -26.22 -13.65
N ALA A 280 4.46 -25.80 -14.58
CA ALA A 280 5.86 -26.22 -14.65
C ALA A 280 6.66 -25.70 -13.45
N LYS A 281 6.49 -24.43 -13.07
CA LYS A 281 7.14 -23.83 -11.90
C LYS A 281 6.72 -24.53 -10.60
N ARG A 282 5.42 -24.80 -10.40
CA ARG A 282 4.93 -25.58 -9.26
C ARG A 282 5.53 -26.99 -9.20
N ARG A 283 5.68 -27.66 -10.36
CA ARG A 283 6.35 -28.97 -10.41
C ARG A 283 7.82 -28.86 -10.02
N GLN A 284 8.53 -27.85 -10.52
CA GLN A 284 9.93 -27.60 -10.15
C GLN A 284 10.09 -27.30 -8.67
N LEU A 285 9.17 -26.54 -8.08
CA LEU A 285 9.14 -26.25 -6.65
C LEU A 285 9.00 -27.54 -5.85
N THR A 286 8.01 -28.38 -6.17
CA THR A 286 7.82 -29.67 -5.50
C THR A 286 9.02 -30.60 -5.65
N GLN A 287 9.66 -30.62 -6.84
CA GLN A 287 10.87 -31.41 -7.06
C GLN A 287 12.05 -30.92 -6.22
N ALA A 288 12.23 -29.60 -6.13
CA ALA A 288 13.28 -29.00 -5.30
C ALA A 288 13.06 -29.29 -3.79
N GLU A 289 11.81 -29.21 -3.31
CA GLU A 289 11.46 -29.57 -1.93
C GLU A 289 11.75 -31.04 -1.64
N GLN A 290 11.32 -31.95 -2.53
CA GLN A 290 11.60 -33.40 -2.39
C GLN A 290 13.10 -33.69 -2.40
N ARG A 291 13.87 -32.96 -3.23
CA ARG A 291 15.33 -33.17 -3.27
C ARG A 291 16.03 -32.69 -2.00
N ILE A 292 15.57 -31.58 -1.43
CA ILE A 292 16.10 -31.12 -0.12
C ILE A 292 15.81 -32.13 0.96
N GLU A 293 14.60 -32.70 1.03
CA GLU A 293 14.28 -33.76 1.99
C GLU A 293 15.13 -35.02 1.79
N GLU A 294 15.42 -35.36 0.54
CA GLU A 294 16.31 -36.50 0.21
C GLU A 294 17.73 -36.22 0.69
N LEU A 295 18.27 -35.04 0.44
CA LEU A 295 19.59 -34.62 0.92
C LEU A 295 19.67 -34.63 2.43
N ASP A 296 18.63 -34.20 3.14
CA ASP A 296 18.57 -34.29 4.61
C ASP A 296 18.64 -35.74 5.12
N ARG A 297 17.99 -36.68 4.42
CA ARG A 297 18.05 -38.11 4.75
C ARG A 297 19.42 -38.66 4.45
N LEU A 298 20.02 -38.31 3.31
CA LEU A 298 21.36 -38.74 2.94
C LEU A 298 22.42 -38.20 3.92
N PHE A 299 22.28 -36.93 4.32
CA PHE A 299 23.17 -36.32 5.32
C PHE A 299 23.15 -37.08 6.65
N LYS A 300 21.97 -37.42 7.16
CA LYS A 300 21.83 -38.25 8.35
C LYS A 300 22.53 -39.59 8.21
N ARG A 301 22.39 -40.23 7.05
CA ARG A 301 22.99 -41.54 6.78
C ARG A 301 24.51 -41.47 6.72
N ILE A 302 25.09 -40.49 6.01
CA ILE A 302 26.57 -40.34 5.99
C ILE A 302 27.16 -40.01 7.35
N TYR A 303 26.40 -39.23 8.18
CA TYR A 303 26.77 -38.93 9.55
C TYR A 303 26.83 -40.21 10.41
N GLU A 304 25.81 -41.07 10.31
CA GLU A 304 25.77 -42.37 11.02
C GLU A 304 26.88 -43.32 10.56
N ASP A 305 27.14 -43.39 9.26
CA ASP A 305 28.18 -44.23 8.67
C ASP A 305 29.59 -43.74 9.06
N ASN A 306 29.81 -42.43 9.15
CA ASN A 306 31.05 -41.86 9.66
C ASN A 306 31.22 -42.16 11.16
N ALA A 307 30.20 -41.93 11.98
CA ALA A 307 30.22 -42.21 13.42
C ALA A 307 30.48 -43.70 13.71
N ASN A 308 30.02 -44.60 12.83
CA ASN A 308 30.24 -46.06 12.94
C ASN A 308 31.56 -46.54 12.30
N GLY A 309 32.41 -45.64 11.83
CA GLY A 309 33.71 -45.96 11.20
C GLY A 309 33.63 -46.59 9.83
N LYS A 310 32.46 -46.64 9.17
CA LYS A 310 32.27 -47.16 7.80
C LYS A 310 32.67 -46.14 6.75
N LEU A 311 32.64 -44.86 7.06
CA LEU A 311 33.02 -43.76 6.19
C LEU A 311 34.19 -43.00 6.82
N SER A 312 35.23 -42.70 6.03
CA SER A 312 36.39 -41.93 6.53
C SER A 312 36.02 -40.45 6.66
N ASP A 313 36.64 -39.74 7.60
CA ASP A 313 36.40 -38.31 7.86
C ASP A 313 36.62 -37.47 6.62
N SER A 314 37.62 -37.76 5.79
CA SER A 314 37.88 -37.05 4.55
C SER A 314 36.75 -37.19 3.54
N ARG A 315 36.17 -38.40 3.39
CA ARG A 315 35.01 -38.62 2.55
C ARG A 315 33.72 -38.03 3.09
N PHE A 316 33.55 -38.08 4.41
CA PHE A 316 32.42 -37.45 5.08
C PHE A 316 32.44 -35.97 4.83
N GLN A 317 33.57 -35.27 5.03
CA GLN A 317 33.70 -33.85 4.78
C GLN A 317 33.36 -33.48 3.35
N MET A 318 33.91 -34.20 2.36
CA MET A 318 33.66 -33.94 0.96
C MET A 318 32.17 -34.09 0.60
N LEU A 319 31.49 -35.12 1.07
CA LEU A 319 30.08 -35.36 0.82
C LEU A 319 29.18 -34.35 1.55
N SER A 320 29.56 -33.97 2.80
CA SER A 320 28.88 -32.89 3.54
C SER A 320 28.90 -31.57 2.77
N ASP A 321 30.10 -31.14 2.35
CA ASP A 321 30.28 -29.89 1.63
C ASP A 321 29.48 -29.87 0.30
N ASP A 322 29.41 -31.01 -0.40
CA ASP A 322 28.64 -31.16 -1.63
C ASP A 322 27.12 -31.10 -1.35
N TYR A 323 26.63 -31.76 -0.31
CA TYR A 323 25.21 -31.74 0.04
C TYR A 323 24.76 -30.37 0.54
N GLU A 324 25.58 -29.70 1.37
CA GLU A 324 25.30 -28.35 1.86
C GLU A 324 25.21 -27.33 0.69
N ARG A 325 26.15 -27.43 -0.27
CA ARG A 325 26.14 -26.57 -1.46
C ARG A 325 24.90 -26.80 -2.32
N GLU A 326 24.54 -28.08 -2.60
CA GLU A 326 23.33 -28.41 -3.36
C GLU A 326 22.07 -27.92 -2.65
N GLN A 327 22.00 -28.04 -1.31
CA GLN A 327 20.87 -27.52 -0.54
C GLN A 327 20.76 -26.00 -0.59
N GLU A 328 21.87 -25.28 -0.53
CA GLU A 328 21.86 -23.82 -0.60
C GLU A 328 21.41 -23.32 -1.96
N GLU A 329 21.86 -23.95 -3.06
CA GLU A 329 21.39 -23.68 -4.42
C GLU A 329 19.89 -23.96 -4.59
N LEU A 330 19.40 -25.10 -4.07
CA LEU A 330 17.99 -25.46 -4.14
C LEU A 330 17.11 -24.53 -3.30
N ARG A 331 17.54 -24.09 -2.12
CA ARG A 331 16.83 -23.10 -1.29
C ARG A 331 16.74 -21.76 -1.98
N GLY A 332 17.82 -21.29 -2.63
CA GLY A 332 17.80 -20.08 -3.44
C GLY A 332 16.78 -20.18 -4.60
N LYS A 333 16.76 -21.32 -5.29
CA LYS A 333 15.81 -21.59 -6.37
C LYS A 333 14.35 -21.65 -5.87
N LEU A 334 14.11 -22.22 -4.70
CA LEU A 334 12.77 -22.25 -4.06
C LEU A 334 12.23 -20.86 -3.79
N LEU A 335 13.06 -19.97 -3.22
CA LEU A 335 12.67 -18.58 -2.96
C LEU A 335 12.27 -17.88 -4.25
N GLN A 336 13.10 -17.98 -5.28
CA GLN A 336 12.81 -17.36 -6.58
C GLN A 336 11.53 -17.91 -7.22
N LEU A 337 11.34 -19.23 -7.23
CA LEU A 337 10.13 -19.85 -7.80
C LEU A 337 8.87 -19.47 -7.05
N ASN A 338 8.94 -19.37 -5.71
CA ASN A 338 7.80 -18.92 -4.91
C ASN A 338 7.42 -17.46 -5.20
N GLU A 339 8.40 -16.56 -5.29
CA GLU A 339 8.16 -15.15 -5.65
C GLU A 339 7.48 -15.05 -7.03
N GLU A 340 8.00 -15.78 -8.04
CA GLU A 340 7.44 -15.78 -9.39
C GLU A 340 6.02 -16.36 -9.46
N ILE A 341 5.71 -17.37 -8.64
CA ILE A 341 4.37 -17.97 -8.55
C ILE A 341 3.38 -16.97 -7.92
N ILE A 342 3.78 -16.33 -6.82
CA ILE A 342 2.96 -15.33 -6.12
C ILE A 342 2.64 -14.17 -7.05
N GLU A 343 3.64 -13.61 -7.76
CA GLU A 343 3.43 -12.53 -8.72
C GLU A 343 2.42 -12.88 -9.82
N GLN A 344 2.46 -14.13 -10.34
CA GLN A 344 1.52 -14.57 -11.37
C GLN A 344 0.09 -14.80 -10.84
N GLU A 345 -0.05 -15.26 -9.60
CA GLU A 345 -1.34 -15.43 -8.94
C GLU A 345 -1.98 -14.07 -8.62
N GLU A 346 -1.21 -13.11 -8.11
CA GLU A 346 -1.65 -11.75 -7.83
C GLU A 346 -2.15 -11.02 -9.09
N GLN A 347 -1.49 -11.23 -10.24
CA GLN A 347 -1.93 -10.60 -11.50
C GLN A 347 -3.31 -11.08 -11.94
N ALA A 348 -3.66 -12.35 -11.77
CA ALA A 348 -4.97 -12.88 -12.11
C ALA A 348 -6.06 -12.32 -11.17
N GLU A 349 -5.77 -12.23 -9.88
CA GLU A 349 -6.65 -11.65 -8.88
C GLU A 349 -6.88 -10.15 -9.13
N ASN A 350 -5.83 -9.42 -9.52
CA ASN A 350 -5.91 -7.99 -9.82
C ASN A 350 -6.86 -7.66 -10.97
N ILE A 351 -6.96 -8.52 -12.00
CA ILE A 351 -7.92 -8.34 -13.09
C ILE A 351 -9.35 -8.46 -12.58
N ASP A 352 -9.65 -9.44 -11.75
CA ASP A 352 -10.99 -9.62 -11.19
C ASP A 352 -11.37 -8.49 -10.23
N ARG A 353 -10.42 -8.01 -9.42
CA ARG A 353 -10.60 -6.83 -8.57
C ARG A 353 -10.84 -5.56 -9.40
N PHE A 354 -10.12 -5.38 -10.52
CA PHE A 354 -10.35 -4.26 -11.43
C PHE A 354 -11.75 -4.29 -12.05
N ILE A 355 -12.20 -5.46 -12.51
CA ILE A 355 -13.58 -5.63 -13.03
C ILE A 355 -14.60 -5.31 -11.94
N GLY A 356 -14.36 -5.73 -10.70
CA GLY A 356 -15.19 -5.35 -9.55
C GLY A 356 -15.27 -3.84 -9.33
N LYS A 357 -14.16 -3.10 -9.54
CA LYS A 357 -14.15 -1.64 -9.49
C LYS A 357 -14.93 -1.03 -10.66
N VAL A 358 -14.76 -1.53 -11.89
CA VAL A 358 -15.49 -1.08 -13.08
C VAL A 358 -17.00 -1.14 -12.87
N ARG A 359 -17.51 -2.21 -12.27
CA ARG A 359 -18.94 -2.38 -11.98
C ARG A 359 -19.53 -1.30 -11.06
N LYS A 360 -18.71 -0.63 -10.24
CA LYS A 360 -19.17 0.48 -9.38
C LYS A 360 -19.43 1.76 -10.16
N TYR A 361 -18.87 1.90 -11.37
CA TYR A 361 -18.84 3.15 -12.14
C TYR A 361 -19.45 3.04 -13.55
N LEU A 362 -20.45 2.15 -13.73
CA LEU A 362 -21.09 1.92 -15.04
C LEU A 362 -21.69 3.21 -15.64
N ASP A 363 -22.25 4.09 -14.81
CA ASP A 363 -22.86 5.35 -15.21
C ASP A 363 -21.93 6.55 -14.94
N LEU A 364 -20.67 6.48 -15.40
CA LEU A 364 -19.70 7.54 -15.19
C LEU A 364 -20.04 8.79 -16.03
N ASN A 365 -20.66 9.80 -15.41
CA ASN A 365 -21.03 11.06 -16.07
C ASN A 365 -19.95 12.13 -15.93
N GLU A 366 -19.26 12.19 -14.80
CA GLU A 366 -18.23 13.18 -14.49
C GLU A 366 -17.07 12.56 -13.72
N LEU A 367 -15.89 13.16 -13.83
CA LEU A 367 -14.72 12.75 -13.05
C LEU A 367 -14.77 13.38 -11.66
N THR A 368 -14.85 12.55 -10.65
CA THR A 368 -14.67 12.97 -9.25
C THR A 368 -13.29 12.53 -8.73
N PRO A 369 -12.76 13.18 -7.68
CA PRO A 369 -11.54 12.72 -7.05
C PRO A 369 -11.61 11.25 -6.60
N ALA A 370 -12.75 10.80 -6.10
CA ALA A 370 -12.98 9.42 -5.68
C ALA A 370 -12.80 8.43 -6.84
N VAL A 371 -13.47 8.67 -7.97
CA VAL A 371 -13.37 7.83 -9.18
C VAL A 371 -11.94 7.77 -9.69
N LEU A 372 -11.28 8.93 -9.82
CA LEU A 372 -9.89 9.00 -10.28
C LEU A 372 -8.95 8.27 -9.34
N ASN A 373 -9.10 8.49 -8.04
CA ASN A 373 -8.23 7.87 -7.05
C ASN A 373 -8.50 6.37 -6.90
N ASP A 374 -9.70 5.86 -7.18
CA ASP A 374 -10.00 4.42 -7.14
C ASP A 374 -9.52 3.69 -8.40
N MET A 375 -9.59 4.34 -9.57
CA MET A 375 -9.34 3.65 -10.84
C MET A 375 -8.01 4.00 -11.51
N VAL A 376 -7.45 5.22 -11.30
CA VAL A 376 -6.28 5.71 -12.04
C VAL A 376 -5.07 5.82 -11.12
N LYS A 377 -3.99 5.11 -11.45
CA LYS A 377 -2.70 5.15 -10.75
C LYS A 377 -1.85 6.34 -11.18
N ALA A 378 -1.72 6.56 -12.48
CA ALA A 378 -0.94 7.65 -13.06
C ALA A 378 -1.41 7.97 -14.47
N VAL A 379 -1.16 9.21 -14.93
CA VAL A 379 -1.41 9.66 -16.29
C VAL A 379 -0.11 10.19 -16.86
N TYR A 380 0.36 9.61 -17.96
CA TYR A 380 1.61 9.99 -18.62
C TYR A 380 1.29 10.85 -19.84
N VAL A 381 1.88 12.04 -19.90
CA VAL A 381 1.71 12.98 -20.98
C VAL A 381 2.98 13.00 -21.81
N HIS A 382 2.87 12.63 -23.10
CA HIS A 382 3.98 12.62 -24.05
C HIS A 382 4.29 14.01 -24.59
N ALA A 383 5.44 14.17 -25.22
CA ALA A 383 5.75 15.36 -25.98
C ALA A 383 4.74 15.53 -27.14
N PRO A 384 4.31 16.75 -27.48
CA PRO A 384 3.39 16.94 -28.60
C PRO A 384 4.11 16.68 -29.91
N ASP A 385 3.53 15.87 -30.79
CA ASP A 385 3.93 15.71 -32.18
C ASP A 385 3.29 16.85 -33.02
N LYS A 386 4.11 17.46 -33.87
CA LYS A 386 3.72 18.53 -34.80
C LYS A 386 4.07 18.19 -36.26
N SER A 387 4.51 16.97 -36.52
CA SER A 387 4.96 16.52 -37.85
C SER A 387 3.86 16.57 -38.91
N SER A 388 2.59 16.37 -38.49
CA SER A 388 1.42 16.38 -39.35
C SER A 388 0.87 17.81 -39.66
N GLY A 389 1.50 18.87 -39.10
CA GLY A 389 0.98 20.23 -39.15
C GLY A 389 -0.13 20.53 -38.13
N HIS A 390 -0.65 19.52 -37.49
CA HIS A 390 -1.56 19.61 -36.33
C HIS A 390 -0.82 19.16 -35.07
N ARG A 391 -1.26 19.69 -33.94
CA ARG A 391 -0.68 19.28 -32.65
C ARG A 391 -1.40 18.04 -32.15
N GLU A 392 -0.75 16.88 -32.26
CA GLU A 392 -1.18 15.64 -31.66
C GLU A 392 -0.40 15.38 -30.37
N GLN A 393 -1.08 14.86 -29.37
CA GLN A 393 -0.44 14.56 -28.09
C GLN A 393 -0.99 13.28 -27.50
N GLN A 394 -0.12 12.31 -27.34
CA GLN A 394 -0.47 11.03 -26.74
C GLN A 394 -0.54 11.17 -25.21
N ILE A 395 -1.52 10.48 -24.63
CA ILE A 395 -1.74 10.38 -23.19
C ILE A 395 -1.92 8.91 -22.87
N ASP A 396 -1.08 8.37 -21.99
CA ASP A 396 -1.21 7.01 -21.50
C ASP A 396 -1.80 7.05 -20.09
N ILE A 397 -2.85 6.28 -19.86
CA ILE A 397 -3.51 6.17 -18.56
C ILE A 397 -3.16 4.82 -17.95
N SER A 398 -2.44 4.87 -16.84
CA SER A 398 -2.16 3.69 -16.03
C SER A 398 -3.29 3.51 -15.02
N TYR A 399 -4.06 2.46 -15.18
CA TYR A 399 -5.11 2.08 -14.27
C TYR A 399 -4.55 1.33 -13.06
N ASP A 400 -5.24 1.45 -11.94
CA ASP A 400 -4.93 0.66 -10.76
C ASP A 400 -5.17 -0.82 -11.04
N LEU A 401 -4.29 -1.70 -10.51
CA LEU A 401 -4.31 -3.16 -10.65
C LEU A 401 -3.96 -3.70 -12.05
N VAL A 402 -4.26 -2.99 -13.15
CA VAL A 402 -4.08 -3.51 -14.52
C VAL A 402 -3.09 -2.72 -15.38
N GLY A 403 -2.58 -1.59 -14.89
CA GLY A 403 -1.60 -0.78 -15.60
C GLY A 403 -2.13 -0.05 -16.84
N ILE A 404 -1.29 0.13 -17.86
CA ILE A 404 -1.66 0.80 -19.12
C ILE A 404 -2.35 -0.20 -20.05
N LEU A 405 -3.58 0.12 -20.45
CA LEU A 405 -4.35 -0.68 -21.41
C LEU A 405 -3.98 -0.26 -22.84
N PRO A 406 -3.49 -1.21 -23.69
CA PRO A 406 -3.16 -0.90 -25.08
C PRO A 406 -4.39 -0.46 -25.88
N ALA A 407 -4.24 0.55 -26.74
CA ALA A 407 -5.33 1.02 -27.61
C ALA A 407 -5.84 -0.08 -28.57
N SER A 408 -4.94 -0.98 -29.02
CA SER A 408 -5.30 -2.15 -29.83
C SER A 408 -6.29 -3.07 -29.12
N LEU A 409 -6.09 -3.32 -27.83
CA LEU A 409 -6.97 -4.14 -27.00
C LEU A 409 -8.39 -3.55 -26.96
N LEU A 410 -8.51 -2.25 -26.74
CA LEU A 410 -9.80 -1.57 -26.67
C LEU A 410 -10.50 -1.53 -28.03
N ALA A 411 -9.74 -1.37 -29.12
CA ALA A 411 -10.26 -1.43 -30.49
C ALA A 411 -10.74 -2.84 -30.85
N ASP A 412 -10.01 -3.88 -30.49
CA ASP A 412 -10.39 -5.28 -30.75
C ASP A 412 -11.67 -5.67 -29.99
N LEU A 413 -11.83 -5.16 -28.78
CA LEU A 413 -13.03 -5.39 -27.96
C LEU A 413 -14.27 -4.67 -28.55
N GLN A 414 -14.09 -3.46 -29.14
CA GLN A 414 -15.17 -2.73 -29.81
C GLN A 414 -15.57 -3.34 -31.15
N ASN A 415 -14.59 -3.78 -31.97
CA ASN A 415 -14.85 -4.36 -33.29
C ASN A 415 -15.46 -5.76 -33.24
N GLY A 416 -15.44 -6.42 -32.10
CA GLY A 416 -16.06 -7.73 -31.88
C GLY A 416 -17.59 -7.72 -31.82
N GLU A 417 -18.23 -6.53 -31.89
CA GLU A 417 -19.71 -6.39 -31.99
C GLU A 417 -20.24 -6.57 -33.41
N THR A 418 -19.37 -6.66 -34.41
CA THR A 418 -19.75 -6.73 -35.84
C THR A 418 -19.51 -8.10 -36.49
N ALA A 419 -19.36 -9.17 -35.71
CA ALA A 419 -19.20 -10.53 -36.25
C ALA A 419 -20.26 -11.50 -35.72
#